data_879fe57552cc9b6dabb27d9df3de8924
#
_entry.id   879fe57552cc9b6dabb27d9df3de8924
#
_cell.length_a   1.000
_cell.length_b   1.000
_cell.length_c   1.000
_cell.angle_alpha   90.00
_cell.angle_beta   90.00
_cell.angle_gamma   90.00
#
_symmetry.space_group_name_H-M   'P 1'
#
loop_
_entity.id
_entity.type
_entity.pdbx_description
1 polymer ?
#
loop_
_entity_poly.entity_id
_entity_poly.type
_entity_poly.pdbx_seq_one_letter_code
_entity_poly.pdbx_strand_id
1 'polypeptide(L)'
;MGGALRHGILPDDVSRFPTSLSPAITLRMSQHRIGIIGGSGLYHIEGFTAQKWVKVSTPFGLPSDALLTGRLAGREVVFLPRHGRGHRILPSELNHRANIWAMKKLGAAWIISVSAVGSLQLKYRPCDIVLPDQFLDRTKQSSAHTFFGRGIVGHIAFADPVCEELRRILLRTARALKARVHDGGTYVNMEGPAFSTRAESFVNRKLGHDVVGMTNLGEAKCSREAEIGYATMAMVTDYDCWKVDEAHVTVELVVANLNKNAAMAKAIVSKAIPQIPQEPCWPCHDALRNAIMTERRLWPKKTIQQLGPILDKYR
;
A
#
# COMPACT_ATOMS: atom_id res chain seq x y z
N MET A 1 40.89 -82.81 4.98
CA MET A 1 41.61 -82.78 3.72
C MET A 1 41.11 -81.58 2.97
N GLY A 2 41.74 -80.54 2.88
CA GLY A 2 43.05 -80.21 2.41
C GLY A 2 42.93 -79.28 1.23
N GLY A 3 43.53 -78.14 1.28
CA GLY A 3 43.99 -77.35 0.17
C GLY A 3 43.14 -76.09 -0.10
N ALA A 4 43.62 -75.01 -0.03
CA ALA A 4 44.84 -74.26 -0.17
C ALA A 4 44.49 -72.88 -0.81
N LEU A 5 44.99 -71.87 -0.19
CA LEU A 5 45.03 -70.43 -0.55
C LEU A 5 45.56 -70.21 -1.99
N ARG A 6 45.01 -69.20 -2.67
CA ARG A 6 45.84 -68.33 -3.51
C ARG A 6 45.37 -66.87 -3.43
N HIS A 7 46.32 -66.01 -3.12
CA HIS A 7 46.34 -64.58 -3.22
C HIS A 7 46.28 -64.11 -4.68
N GLY A 8 45.65 -62.96 -4.93
CA GLY A 8 45.72 -62.22 -6.20
C GLY A 8 45.31 -60.78 -5.98
N ILE A 9 46.27 -59.99 -5.66
CA ILE A 9 46.69 -58.64 -6.08
C ILE A 9 45.59 -57.74 -6.67
N LEU A 10 45.36 -56.63 -5.95
CA LEU A 10 44.70 -55.38 -6.41
C LEU A 10 45.57 -54.71 -7.51
N PRO A 11 44.95 -53.94 -8.38
CA PRO A 11 45.56 -52.67 -8.77
C PRO A 11 44.69 -51.47 -8.35
N ASP A 12 45.39 -50.51 -7.74
CA ASP A 12 44.96 -49.15 -7.53
C ASP A 12 44.59 -48.46 -8.85
N ASP A 13 43.40 -47.91 -8.96
CA ASP A 13 43.17 -46.77 -9.83
C ASP A 13 42.23 -45.74 -9.15
N VAL A 14 42.88 -44.86 -8.38
CA VAL A 14 42.30 -43.71 -7.75
C VAL A 14 42.55 -42.54 -8.67
N SER A 15 41.70 -42.32 -9.66
CA SER A 15 41.65 -40.98 -10.28
C SER A 15 40.46 -40.90 -11.25
N ARG A 16 39.43 -40.18 -10.85
CA ARG A 16 38.59 -39.24 -11.64
C ARG A 16 37.18 -39.14 -11.10
N PHE A 17 37.04 -38.40 -9.99
CA PHE A 17 35.78 -37.73 -9.75
C PHE A 17 35.78 -36.39 -10.51
N PRO A 18 34.80 -36.13 -11.37
CA PRO A 18 34.67 -34.79 -11.96
C PRO A 18 34.15 -33.83 -10.92
N THR A 19 35.05 -32.97 -10.43
CA THR A 19 34.69 -31.76 -9.71
C THR A 19 34.12 -30.72 -10.70
N SER A 20 32.86 -30.88 -11.08
CA SER A 20 32.07 -29.80 -11.62
C SER A 20 30.92 -29.53 -10.66
N LEU A 21 31.18 -28.71 -9.65
CA LEU A 21 30.13 -28.02 -8.91
C LEU A 21 29.40 -27.16 -9.91
N SER A 22 28.19 -27.60 -10.32
CA SER A 22 27.20 -26.77 -10.98
C SER A 22 27.03 -25.50 -10.19
N PRO A 23 26.99 -24.31 -10.84
CA PRO A 23 26.73 -23.09 -10.12
C PRO A 23 25.35 -23.21 -9.46
N ALA A 24 25.35 -23.11 -8.15
CA ALA A 24 24.12 -23.04 -7.36
C ALA A 24 23.18 -22.03 -8.03
N ILE A 25 22.02 -22.51 -8.46
CA ILE A 25 20.91 -21.67 -8.85
C ILE A 25 20.58 -20.85 -7.59
N THR A 26 21.13 -19.65 -7.52
CA THR A 26 20.72 -18.65 -6.52
C THR A 26 19.27 -18.37 -6.86
N LEU A 27 18.34 -19.04 -6.19
CA LEU A 27 16.95 -18.64 -6.13
C LEU A 27 16.98 -17.17 -5.75
N ARG A 28 16.75 -16.26 -6.72
CA ARG A 28 16.45 -14.86 -6.45
C ARG A 28 15.18 -14.91 -5.59
N MET A 29 15.35 -14.83 -4.27
CA MET A 29 14.24 -14.57 -3.38
C MET A 29 13.55 -13.34 -3.93
N SER A 30 12.27 -13.46 -4.25
CA SER A 30 11.46 -12.36 -4.75
C SER A 30 11.45 -11.30 -3.63
N GLN A 31 12.26 -10.27 -3.76
CA GLN A 31 12.29 -9.20 -2.76
C GLN A 31 10.93 -8.50 -2.82
N HIS A 32 10.13 -8.69 -1.78
CA HIS A 32 8.87 -7.98 -1.61
C HIS A 32 9.13 -6.49 -1.46
N ARG A 33 8.46 -5.69 -2.29
CA ARG A 33 8.60 -4.24 -2.32
C ARG A 33 7.65 -3.56 -1.35
N ILE A 34 8.04 -2.38 -0.94
CA ILE A 34 7.19 -1.47 -0.17
C ILE A 34 6.64 -0.43 -1.12
N GLY A 35 5.32 -0.36 -1.23
CA GLY A 35 4.61 0.66 -1.97
C GLY A 35 4.51 1.96 -1.19
N ILE A 36 4.63 3.08 -1.87
CA ILE A 36 4.36 4.40 -1.33
C ILE A 36 3.38 5.09 -2.27
N ILE A 37 2.25 5.56 -1.75
CA ILE A 37 1.29 6.37 -2.51
C ILE A 37 1.27 7.77 -1.91
N GLY A 38 1.46 8.80 -2.74
CA GLY A 38 1.42 10.16 -2.24
C GLY A 38 1.41 11.23 -3.32
N GLY A 39 1.36 12.48 -2.89
CA GLY A 39 1.41 13.65 -3.76
C GLY A 39 2.84 14.10 -4.09
N SER A 40 2.95 15.24 -4.78
CA SER A 40 4.21 15.82 -5.28
C SER A 40 5.26 16.09 -4.18
N GLY A 41 4.81 16.37 -2.97
CA GLY A 41 5.70 16.60 -1.83
C GLY A 41 6.59 15.42 -1.44
N LEU A 42 6.28 14.19 -1.92
CA LEU A 42 7.01 12.95 -1.57
C LEU A 42 7.94 12.43 -2.66
N TYR A 43 8.00 13.06 -3.85
CA TYR A 43 8.81 12.52 -4.97
C TYR A 43 10.31 12.50 -4.69
N HIS A 44 10.78 13.43 -3.86
CA HIS A 44 12.18 13.57 -3.52
C HIS A 44 12.40 13.19 -2.04
N ILE A 45 12.52 11.90 -1.78
CA ILE A 45 12.95 11.40 -0.47
C ILE A 45 14.46 11.23 -0.52
N GLU A 46 15.17 11.80 0.46
CA GLU A 46 16.63 11.66 0.60
C GLU A 46 17.00 10.16 0.73
N GLY A 47 18.06 9.76 0.04
CA GLY A 47 18.48 8.36 0.01
C GLY A 47 17.68 7.43 -0.90
N PHE A 48 16.71 7.96 -1.66
CA PHE A 48 16.02 7.17 -2.68
C PHE A 48 16.91 7.06 -3.93
N THR A 49 17.49 5.90 -4.15
CA THR A 49 18.52 5.62 -5.18
C THR A 49 18.02 4.62 -6.23
N ALA A 50 18.82 4.42 -7.30
CA ALA A 50 18.52 3.49 -8.40
C ALA A 50 17.10 3.69 -9.00
N GLN A 51 16.68 4.94 -9.11
CA GLN A 51 15.34 5.31 -9.53
C GLN A 51 15.09 5.00 -11.01
N LYS A 52 13.94 4.37 -11.29
CA LYS A 52 13.49 4.08 -12.65
C LYS A 52 11.98 4.23 -12.76
N TRP A 53 11.51 5.03 -13.71
CA TRP A 53 10.08 5.11 -14.05
C TRP A 53 9.66 3.90 -14.88
N VAL A 54 8.61 3.20 -14.44
CA VAL A 54 8.06 2.00 -15.06
C VAL A 54 6.61 2.26 -15.44
N LYS A 55 6.29 2.18 -16.72
CA LYS A 55 4.91 2.17 -17.20
C LYS A 55 4.33 0.77 -17.04
N VAL A 56 3.16 0.65 -16.47
CA VAL A 56 2.46 -0.62 -16.26
C VAL A 56 1.08 -0.52 -16.92
N SER A 57 0.85 -1.38 -17.90
CA SER A 57 -0.51 -1.59 -18.42
C SER A 57 -1.25 -2.56 -17.51
N THR A 58 -2.51 -2.27 -17.21
CA THR A 58 -3.35 -3.11 -16.38
C THR A 58 -4.66 -3.47 -17.07
N PRO A 59 -5.28 -4.61 -16.70
CA PRO A 59 -6.60 -4.99 -17.22
C PRO A 59 -7.74 -4.08 -16.75
N PHE A 60 -7.44 -3.16 -15.82
CA PHE A 60 -8.39 -2.22 -15.23
C PHE A 60 -8.23 -0.80 -15.78
N GLY A 61 -7.43 -0.61 -16.82
CA GLY A 61 -7.08 0.69 -17.37
C GLY A 61 -5.69 1.15 -16.93
N LEU A 62 -5.41 2.43 -17.13
CA LEU A 62 -4.10 3.00 -16.77
C LEU A 62 -4.06 3.40 -15.30
N PRO A 63 -2.92 3.17 -14.61
CA PRO A 63 -2.63 3.80 -13.34
C PRO A 63 -2.55 5.32 -13.46
N SER A 64 -2.59 6.01 -12.34
CA SER A 64 -2.52 7.49 -12.28
C SER A 64 -1.28 8.07 -12.97
N ASP A 65 -0.17 7.33 -12.95
CA ASP A 65 1.08 7.67 -13.66
C ASP A 65 1.94 6.40 -13.85
N ALA A 66 3.09 6.54 -14.49
CA ALA A 66 4.17 5.58 -14.36
C ALA A 66 4.58 5.47 -12.88
N LEU A 67 5.00 4.28 -12.47
CA LEU A 67 5.45 4.03 -11.10
C LEU A 67 6.96 4.21 -11.00
N LEU A 68 7.44 4.86 -9.95
CA LEU A 68 8.86 5.06 -9.72
C LEU A 68 9.38 3.93 -8.82
N THR A 69 10.24 3.06 -9.36
CA THR A 69 10.92 2.00 -8.60
C THR A 69 12.32 2.45 -8.22
N GLY A 70 12.86 1.89 -7.13
CA GLY A 70 14.22 2.16 -6.67
C GLY A 70 14.47 1.58 -5.30
N ARG A 71 15.51 2.06 -4.62
CA ARG A 71 15.90 1.62 -3.28
C ARG A 71 15.85 2.77 -2.29
N LEU A 72 15.22 2.54 -1.15
CA LEU A 72 15.14 3.49 -0.04
C LEU A 72 15.42 2.74 1.26
N ALA A 73 16.33 3.27 2.07
CA ALA A 73 16.72 2.67 3.35
C ALA A 73 17.03 1.15 3.26
N GLY A 74 17.73 0.75 2.19
CA GLY A 74 18.13 -0.65 1.95
C GLY A 74 17.06 -1.57 1.37
N ARG A 75 15.82 -1.09 1.17
CA ARG A 75 14.69 -1.89 0.66
C ARG A 75 14.27 -1.45 -0.75
N GLU A 76 13.80 -2.41 -1.53
CA GLU A 76 13.14 -2.13 -2.81
C GLU A 76 11.81 -1.41 -2.56
N VAL A 77 11.57 -0.32 -3.27
CA VAL A 77 10.39 0.54 -3.12
C VAL A 77 9.74 0.78 -4.47
N VAL A 78 8.42 0.93 -4.48
CA VAL A 78 7.65 1.41 -5.62
C VAL A 78 6.78 2.57 -5.18
N PHE A 79 6.96 3.72 -5.82
CA PHE A 79 6.22 4.95 -5.53
C PHE A 79 5.21 5.23 -6.64
N LEU A 80 3.98 5.64 -6.26
CA LEU A 80 2.92 6.06 -7.17
C LEU A 80 2.50 7.50 -6.89
N PRO A 81 2.61 8.41 -7.87
CA PRO A 81 1.96 9.71 -7.83
C PRO A 81 0.44 9.56 -7.88
N ARG A 82 -0.26 9.72 -6.74
CA ARG A 82 -1.71 9.46 -6.66
C ARG A 82 -2.50 10.19 -7.72
N HIS A 83 -2.28 11.48 -7.88
CA HIS A 83 -2.99 12.34 -8.84
C HIS A 83 -2.23 12.54 -10.16
N GLY A 84 -1.22 11.66 -10.43
CA GLY A 84 -0.28 11.86 -11.53
C GLY A 84 0.65 13.06 -11.31
N ARG A 85 1.79 13.08 -12.00
CA ARG A 85 2.70 14.22 -11.98
C ARG A 85 2.00 15.45 -12.56
N GLY A 86 2.11 16.57 -11.84
CA GLY A 86 1.38 17.80 -12.16
C GLY A 86 -0.06 17.85 -11.65
N HIS A 87 -0.46 16.89 -10.79
CA HIS A 87 -1.79 16.85 -10.13
C HIS A 87 -2.95 16.98 -11.13
N ARG A 88 -3.01 16.08 -12.11
CA ARG A 88 -3.91 16.16 -13.27
C ARG A 88 -5.18 15.33 -13.17
N ILE A 89 -5.31 14.51 -12.12
CA ILE A 89 -6.40 13.54 -11.93
C ILE A 89 -7.17 13.94 -10.69
N LEU A 90 -8.48 14.12 -10.83
CA LEU A 90 -9.37 14.40 -9.70
C LEU A 90 -9.46 13.18 -8.75
N PRO A 91 -9.81 13.38 -7.47
CA PRO A 91 -10.06 12.28 -6.55
C PRO A 91 -11.09 11.26 -7.09
N SER A 92 -12.18 11.75 -7.70
CA SER A 92 -13.24 10.93 -8.29
C SER A 92 -12.85 10.21 -9.59
N GLU A 93 -11.75 10.61 -10.23
CA GLU A 93 -11.20 9.96 -11.44
C GLU A 93 -10.12 8.92 -11.13
N LEU A 94 -9.72 8.77 -9.85
CA LEU A 94 -8.65 7.86 -9.47
C LEU A 94 -9.04 6.41 -9.77
N ASN A 95 -8.25 5.76 -10.61
CA ASN A 95 -8.42 4.35 -10.91
C ASN A 95 -7.69 3.49 -9.85
N HIS A 96 -8.30 3.34 -8.67
CA HIS A 96 -7.72 2.60 -7.55
C HIS A 96 -7.36 1.16 -7.92
N ARG A 97 -8.18 0.48 -8.75
CA ARG A 97 -7.89 -0.87 -9.24
C ARG A 97 -6.60 -0.91 -10.07
N ALA A 98 -6.47 -0.02 -11.05
CA ALA A 98 -5.25 0.03 -11.87
C ALA A 98 -4.01 0.35 -11.03
N ASN A 99 -4.13 1.30 -10.10
CA ASN A 99 -3.06 1.71 -9.21
C ASN A 99 -2.55 0.54 -8.33
N ILE A 100 -3.45 -0.13 -7.63
CA ILE A 100 -3.10 -1.22 -6.72
C ILE A 100 -2.68 -2.48 -7.48
N TRP A 101 -3.34 -2.80 -8.59
CA TRP A 101 -2.92 -3.92 -9.44
C TRP A 101 -1.50 -3.74 -9.98
N ALA A 102 -1.16 -2.52 -10.43
CA ALA A 102 0.18 -2.20 -10.91
C ALA A 102 1.23 -2.34 -9.79
N MET A 103 0.93 -1.89 -8.58
CA MET A 103 1.78 -2.08 -7.41
C MET A 103 1.98 -3.56 -7.09
N LYS A 104 0.89 -4.35 -7.06
CA LYS A 104 0.96 -5.81 -6.86
C LYS A 104 1.82 -6.48 -7.92
N LYS A 105 1.65 -6.10 -9.19
CA LYS A 105 2.44 -6.62 -10.32
C LYS A 105 3.93 -6.31 -10.19
N LEU A 106 4.27 -5.18 -9.59
CA LEU A 106 5.66 -4.79 -9.29
C LEU A 106 6.18 -5.38 -7.97
N GLY A 107 5.43 -6.25 -7.30
CA GLY A 107 5.85 -6.97 -6.10
C GLY A 107 5.62 -6.22 -4.79
N ALA A 108 4.77 -5.18 -4.76
CA ALA A 108 4.42 -4.53 -3.50
C ALA A 108 3.64 -5.49 -2.59
N ALA A 109 4.11 -5.67 -1.36
CA ALA A 109 3.43 -6.42 -0.31
C ALA A 109 2.89 -5.51 0.80
N TRP A 110 3.38 -4.28 0.90
CA TRP A 110 2.92 -3.25 1.83
C TRP A 110 2.75 -1.94 1.08
N ILE A 111 1.82 -1.11 1.54
CA ILE A 111 1.60 0.24 1.03
C ILE A 111 1.51 1.21 2.19
N ILE A 112 2.39 2.20 2.19
CA ILE A 112 2.31 3.39 3.02
C ILE A 112 1.68 4.49 2.17
N SER A 113 0.49 4.91 2.54
CA SER A 113 -0.22 6.00 1.86
C SER A 113 -0.05 7.30 2.66
N VAL A 114 0.13 8.42 1.98
CA VAL A 114 0.20 9.75 2.59
C VAL A 114 -0.78 10.65 1.88
N SER A 115 -1.71 11.25 2.65
CA SER A 115 -2.76 12.11 2.09
C SER A 115 -3.02 13.32 2.97
N ALA A 116 -3.44 14.44 2.36
CA ALA A 116 -3.97 15.59 3.06
C ALA A 116 -5.40 15.31 3.53
N VAL A 117 -5.75 15.82 4.72
CA VAL A 117 -7.09 15.69 5.30
C VAL A 117 -7.49 16.96 6.04
N GLY A 118 -8.80 17.25 6.06
CA GLY A 118 -9.40 18.20 6.99
C GLY A 118 -9.65 17.52 8.35
N SER A 119 -9.46 18.27 9.43
CA SER A 119 -9.77 17.82 10.78
C SER A 119 -11.22 18.12 11.15
N LEU A 120 -11.88 17.14 11.75
CA LEU A 120 -13.22 17.27 12.31
C LEU A 120 -13.20 17.47 13.84
N GLN A 121 -12.01 17.50 14.45
CA GLN A 121 -11.82 17.59 15.90
C GLN A 121 -10.77 18.64 16.27
N LEU A 122 -11.03 19.42 17.33
CA LEU A 122 -10.07 20.43 17.83
C LEU A 122 -8.71 19.87 18.22
N LYS A 123 -8.67 18.61 18.65
CA LYS A 123 -7.43 17.94 19.09
C LYS A 123 -6.45 17.66 17.93
N TYR A 124 -6.94 17.57 16.69
CA TYR A 124 -6.11 17.34 15.51
C TYR A 124 -5.86 18.65 14.78
N ARG A 125 -4.74 19.26 15.08
CA ARG A 125 -4.39 20.59 14.57
C ARG A 125 -3.79 20.52 13.16
N PRO A 126 -3.90 21.55 12.36
CA PRO A 126 -3.10 21.67 11.14
C PRO A 126 -1.62 21.38 11.43
N CYS A 127 -1.01 20.61 10.56
CA CYS A 127 0.33 20.04 10.69
C CYS A 127 0.47 18.87 11.69
N ASP A 128 -0.60 18.34 12.26
CA ASP A 128 -0.58 17.05 12.96
C ASP A 128 -0.70 15.87 11.95
N ILE A 129 -0.33 14.68 12.41
CA ILE A 129 -0.49 13.43 11.67
C ILE A 129 -1.50 12.57 12.39
N VAL A 130 -2.49 12.07 11.69
CA VAL A 130 -3.42 11.05 12.21
C VAL A 130 -3.12 9.74 11.50
N LEU A 131 -3.06 8.65 12.27
CA LEU A 131 -2.94 7.28 11.74
C LEU A 131 -4.30 6.58 11.93
N PRO A 132 -5.27 6.82 11.03
CA PRO A 132 -6.62 6.28 11.19
C PRO A 132 -6.58 4.75 11.15
N ASP A 133 -7.48 4.14 11.87
CA ASP A 133 -7.72 2.71 11.92
C ASP A 133 -9.08 2.33 11.33
N GLN A 134 -9.96 3.32 11.10
CA GLN A 134 -11.29 3.13 10.55
C GLN A 134 -11.60 4.06 9.38
N PHE A 135 -12.52 3.62 8.52
CA PHE A 135 -13.05 4.40 7.40
C PHE A 135 -14.58 4.44 7.43
N LEU A 136 -15.13 5.60 7.09
CA LEU A 136 -16.54 5.76 6.72
C LEU A 136 -16.64 6.10 5.23
N ASP A 137 -17.38 5.30 4.47
CA ASP A 137 -17.60 5.50 3.03
C ASP A 137 -18.76 6.47 2.77
N ARG A 138 -18.46 7.63 2.24
CA ARG A 138 -19.43 8.62 1.73
C ARG A 138 -19.36 8.73 0.21
N THR A 139 -18.66 7.81 -0.47
CA THR A 139 -18.54 7.79 -1.93
C THR A 139 -19.69 7.02 -2.57
N LYS A 140 -19.88 7.22 -3.89
CA LYS A 140 -20.84 6.50 -4.71
C LYS A 140 -20.15 5.50 -5.67
N GLN A 141 -18.85 5.26 -5.46
CA GLN A 141 -17.99 4.49 -6.39
C GLN A 141 -17.69 3.06 -5.93
N SER A 142 -18.58 2.42 -5.19
CA SER A 142 -18.33 1.08 -4.64
C SER A 142 -17.90 0.05 -5.68
N SER A 143 -18.47 0.07 -6.88
CA SER A 143 -18.12 -0.83 -8.00
C SER A 143 -16.72 -0.56 -8.58
N ALA A 144 -16.16 0.63 -8.41
CA ALA A 144 -14.80 0.98 -8.82
C ALA A 144 -13.74 0.59 -7.78
N HIS A 145 -14.17 0.19 -6.58
CA HIS A 145 -13.28 -0.16 -5.46
C HIS A 145 -13.19 -1.67 -5.20
N THR A 146 -13.52 -2.50 -6.18
CA THR A 146 -13.36 -3.96 -6.10
C THR A 146 -12.78 -4.54 -7.39
N PHE A 147 -11.93 -5.55 -7.27
CA PHE A 147 -11.42 -6.34 -8.39
C PHE A 147 -12.38 -7.46 -8.78
N PHE A 148 -13.21 -7.92 -7.83
CA PHE A 148 -14.12 -9.03 -8.02
C PHE A 148 -15.35 -8.62 -8.84
N GLY A 149 -16.08 -9.62 -9.33
CA GLY A 149 -17.16 -9.52 -10.26
C GLY A 149 -16.91 -10.32 -11.54
N ARG A 150 -17.72 -10.15 -12.57
CA ARG A 150 -17.57 -10.83 -13.87
C ARG A 150 -17.39 -12.36 -13.73
N GLY A 151 -18.16 -12.96 -12.82
CA GLY A 151 -18.20 -14.41 -12.59
C GLY A 151 -17.29 -14.91 -11.46
N ILE A 152 -16.58 -14.05 -10.75
CA ILE A 152 -15.89 -14.40 -9.50
C ILE A 152 -16.35 -13.45 -8.41
N VAL A 153 -17.00 -13.97 -7.38
CA VAL A 153 -17.51 -13.23 -6.23
C VAL A 153 -16.57 -13.42 -5.04
N GLY A 154 -16.10 -12.31 -4.48
CA GLY A 154 -15.27 -12.30 -3.28
C GLY A 154 -15.80 -11.30 -2.25
N HIS A 155 -15.84 -11.72 -0.98
CA HIS A 155 -16.23 -10.90 0.16
C HIS A 155 -15.11 -10.88 1.18
N ILE A 156 -14.24 -9.88 1.10
CA ILE A 156 -13.15 -9.69 2.07
C ILE A 156 -13.70 -9.25 3.44
N ALA A 157 -13.10 -9.74 4.52
CA ALA A 157 -13.32 -9.17 5.84
C ALA A 157 -12.69 -7.76 5.91
N PHE A 158 -13.48 -6.77 6.31
CA PHE A 158 -13.08 -5.35 6.27
C PHE A 158 -13.49 -4.56 7.52
N ALA A 159 -13.79 -5.26 8.63
CA ALA A 159 -14.07 -4.62 9.93
C ALA A 159 -12.86 -3.81 10.42
N ASP A 160 -11.64 -4.34 10.17
CA ASP A 160 -10.38 -3.66 10.44
C ASP A 160 -9.70 -3.34 9.09
N PRO A 161 -10.02 -2.20 8.47
CA PRO A 161 -9.64 -1.90 7.10
C PRO A 161 -8.15 -1.62 6.89
N VAL A 162 -7.43 -1.31 7.97
CA VAL A 162 -6.02 -0.95 7.97
C VAL A 162 -5.18 -2.13 8.47
N CYS A 163 -3.96 -2.28 7.92
CA CYS A 163 -2.99 -3.22 8.45
C CYS A 163 -2.42 -2.67 9.77
N GLU A 164 -2.86 -3.22 10.88
CA GLU A 164 -2.53 -2.72 12.21
C GLU A 164 -1.04 -2.76 12.51
N GLU A 165 -0.36 -3.82 12.09
CA GLU A 165 1.08 -3.96 12.31
C GLU A 165 1.88 -2.87 11.57
N LEU A 166 1.50 -2.56 10.33
CA LEU A 166 2.11 -1.47 9.56
C LEU A 166 1.79 -0.11 10.20
N ARG A 167 0.55 0.10 10.61
CA ARG A 167 0.11 1.31 11.31
C ARG A 167 0.90 1.53 12.60
N ARG A 168 1.12 0.48 13.39
CA ARG A 168 1.93 0.54 14.62
C ARG A 168 3.40 0.85 14.36
N ILE A 169 3.98 0.35 13.26
CA ILE A 169 5.35 0.73 12.86
C ILE A 169 5.40 2.22 12.56
N LEU A 170 4.46 2.75 11.79
CA LEU A 170 4.38 4.18 11.49
C LEU A 170 4.21 5.02 12.77
N LEU A 171 3.34 4.60 13.68
CA LEU A 171 3.09 5.28 14.96
C LEU A 171 4.35 5.38 15.82
N ARG A 172 5.01 4.24 16.05
CA ARG A 172 6.26 4.20 16.85
C ARG A 172 7.33 5.07 16.20
N THR A 173 7.46 5.01 14.88
CA THR A 173 8.45 5.80 14.14
C THR A 173 8.15 7.30 14.25
N ALA A 174 6.89 7.71 14.08
CA ALA A 174 6.48 9.09 14.22
C ALA A 174 6.73 9.63 15.64
N ARG A 175 6.40 8.85 16.68
CA ARG A 175 6.68 9.20 18.08
C ARG A 175 8.19 9.33 18.36
N ALA A 176 9.00 8.42 17.84
CA ALA A 176 10.47 8.48 17.98
C ALA A 176 11.08 9.74 17.32
N LEU A 177 10.48 10.21 16.22
CA LEU A 177 10.83 11.45 15.55
C LEU A 177 10.22 12.71 16.19
N LYS A 178 9.51 12.56 17.33
CA LYS A 178 8.82 13.64 18.03
C LYS A 178 7.77 14.36 17.17
N ALA A 179 7.21 13.67 16.16
CA ALA A 179 6.10 14.19 15.40
C ALA A 179 4.83 14.29 16.27
N ARG A 180 4.01 15.30 16.04
CA ARG A 180 2.66 15.36 16.62
C ARG A 180 1.77 14.35 15.89
N VAL A 181 1.66 13.16 16.45
CA VAL A 181 0.94 12.03 15.85
C VAL A 181 -0.17 11.54 16.77
N HIS A 182 -1.32 11.25 16.19
CA HIS A 182 -2.50 10.72 16.86
C HIS A 182 -2.74 9.28 16.41
N ASP A 183 -3.08 8.44 17.37
CA ASP A 183 -3.25 7.00 17.24
C ASP A 183 -4.73 6.65 17.04
N GLY A 184 -5.06 6.09 15.88
CA GLY A 184 -6.42 5.72 15.51
C GLY A 184 -7.28 6.89 15.04
N GLY A 185 -8.55 6.62 14.83
CA GLY A 185 -9.58 7.55 14.41
C GLY A 185 -10.26 7.18 13.10
N THR A 186 -11.46 7.73 12.90
CA THR A 186 -12.28 7.47 11.72
C THR A 186 -11.98 8.48 10.61
N TYR A 187 -11.55 7.97 9.48
CA TYR A 187 -11.39 8.73 8.24
C TYR A 187 -12.69 8.67 7.43
N VAL A 188 -13.37 9.80 7.28
CA VAL A 188 -14.50 9.94 6.36
C VAL A 188 -13.96 10.11 4.95
N ASN A 189 -14.27 9.18 4.05
CA ASN A 189 -13.91 9.30 2.64
C ASN A 189 -15.08 9.88 1.86
N MET A 190 -14.99 11.15 1.50
CA MET A 190 -15.97 11.85 0.66
C MET A 190 -15.64 11.67 -0.82
N GLU A 191 -16.61 11.94 -1.69
CA GLU A 191 -16.45 11.81 -3.15
C GLU A 191 -15.47 12.85 -3.72
N GLY A 192 -15.63 14.11 -3.33
CA GLY A 192 -14.95 15.21 -3.99
C GLY A 192 -15.50 15.49 -5.41
N PRO A 193 -14.88 16.33 -6.24
CA PRO A 193 -13.72 17.17 -5.91
C PRO A 193 -14.03 18.37 -5.01
N ALA A 194 -15.32 18.74 -4.83
CA ALA A 194 -15.71 19.80 -3.93
C ALA A 194 -15.37 19.44 -2.47
N PHE A 195 -14.89 20.42 -1.71
CA PHE A 195 -14.76 20.27 -0.26
C PHE A 195 -16.13 20.16 0.41
N SER A 196 -16.15 19.80 1.70
CA SER A 196 -17.37 19.67 2.49
C SER A 196 -18.19 20.95 2.49
N THR A 197 -19.51 20.80 2.42
CA THR A 197 -20.41 21.85 2.89
C THR A 197 -20.34 21.95 4.42
N ARG A 198 -20.69 23.09 5.00
CA ARG A 198 -20.78 23.22 6.46
C ARG A 198 -21.71 22.20 7.09
N ALA A 199 -22.83 21.90 6.43
CA ALA A 199 -23.79 20.91 6.92
C ALA A 199 -23.16 19.52 7.01
N GLU A 200 -22.44 19.08 5.97
CA GLU A 200 -21.70 17.80 5.97
C GLU A 200 -20.63 17.76 7.05
N SER A 201 -19.86 18.84 7.20
CA SER A 201 -18.81 18.94 8.20
C SER A 201 -19.38 18.88 9.63
N PHE A 202 -20.46 19.62 9.91
CA PHE A 202 -21.15 19.55 11.22
C PHE A 202 -21.74 18.17 11.51
N VAL A 203 -22.33 17.50 10.51
CA VAL A 203 -22.87 16.13 10.68
C VAL A 203 -21.74 15.18 10.99
N ASN A 204 -20.65 15.17 10.22
CA ASN A 204 -19.50 14.30 10.45
C ASN A 204 -18.90 14.52 11.83
N ARG A 205 -18.76 15.77 12.24
CA ARG A 205 -18.26 16.14 13.58
C ARG A 205 -19.20 15.69 14.70
N LYS A 206 -20.51 15.87 14.55
CA LYS A 206 -21.53 15.45 15.53
C LYS A 206 -21.54 13.94 15.72
N LEU A 207 -21.27 13.17 14.65
CA LEU A 207 -21.13 11.72 14.70
C LEU A 207 -19.80 11.25 15.31
N GLY A 208 -18.92 12.16 15.69
CA GLY A 208 -17.64 11.82 16.33
C GLY A 208 -16.53 11.39 15.37
N HIS A 209 -16.66 11.63 14.07
CA HIS A 209 -15.60 11.33 13.13
C HIS A 209 -14.39 12.26 13.30
N ASP A 210 -13.22 11.82 12.86
CA ASP A 210 -11.95 12.43 13.23
C ASP A 210 -11.34 13.28 12.11
N VAL A 211 -11.26 12.74 10.90
CA VAL A 211 -10.70 13.43 9.72
C VAL A 211 -11.54 13.17 8.47
N VAL A 212 -11.46 14.06 7.49
CA VAL A 212 -12.13 13.95 6.20
C VAL A 212 -11.14 14.09 5.05
N GLY A 213 -11.27 13.21 4.05
CA GLY A 213 -10.47 13.24 2.83
C GLY A 213 -11.19 12.51 1.69
N MET A 214 -10.50 12.28 0.55
CA MET A 214 -11.16 11.88 -0.69
C MET A 214 -10.64 10.58 -1.31
N THR A 215 -9.52 9.99 -0.83
CA THR A 215 -8.77 9.05 -1.67
C THR A 215 -8.44 7.69 -1.04
N ASN A 216 -8.41 7.59 0.28
CA ASN A 216 -7.77 6.45 0.95
C ASN A 216 -8.62 5.18 1.00
N LEU A 217 -9.95 5.30 1.05
CA LEU A 217 -10.81 4.12 1.17
C LEU A 217 -10.72 3.19 -0.05
N GLY A 218 -10.71 3.75 -1.27
CA GLY A 218 -10.55 2.95 -2.50
C GLY A 218 -9.19 2.25 -2.55
N GLU A 219 -8.13 2.93 -2.07
CA GLU A 219 -6.80 2.32 -1.91
C GLU A 219 -6.86 1.16 -0.91
N ALA A 220 -7.47 1.36 0.26
CA ALA A 220 -7.57 0.36 1.32
C ALA A 220 -8.36 -0.88 0.88
N LYS A 221 -9.54 -0.70 0.25
CA LYS A 221 -10.37 -1.80 -0.28
C LYS A 221 -9.60 -2.63 -1.32
N CYS A 222 -9.05 -1.97 -2.34
CA CYS A 222 -8.28 -2.65 -3.37
C CYS A 222 -7.00 -3.31 -2.81
N SER A 223 -6.31 -2.69 -1.86
CA SER A 223 -5.13 -3.28 -1.22
C SER A 223 -5.47 -4.54 -0.45
N ARG A 224 -6.60 -4.57 0.30
CA ARG A 224 -7.06 -5.74 1.02
C ARG A 224 -7.41 -6.89 0.06
N GLU A 225 -8.10 -6.62 -1.04
CA GLU A 225 -8.38 -7.62 -2.08
C GLU A 225 -7.12 -8.09 -2.83
N ALA A 226 -6.09 -7.26 -2.90
CA ALA A 226 -4.78 -7.64 -3.47
C ALA A 226 -3.85 -8.28 -2.45
N GLU A 227 -4.29 -8.52 -1.22
CA GLU A 227 -3.45 -9.05 -0.13
C GLU A 227 -2.18 -8.22 0.09
N ILE A 228 -2.34 -6.90 0.11
CA ILE A 228 -1.29 -5.93 0.40
C ILE A 228 -1.60 -5.27 1.74
N GLY A 229 -0.63 -5.26 2.66
CA GLY A 229 -0.76 -4.55 3.92
C GLY A 229 -0.81 -3.04 3.69
N TYR A 230 -1.92 -2.38 4.03
CA TYR A 230 -2.16 -0.96 3.78
C TYR A 230 -2.28 -0.18 5.08
N ALA A 231 -1.56 0.95 5.18
CA ALA A 231 -1.76 1.94 6.22
C ALA A 231 -1.58 3.36 5.65
N THR A 232 -2.30 4.33 6.21
CA THR A 232 -2.21 5.71 5.77
C THR A 232 -1.73 6.64 6.89
N MET A 233 -0.95 7.64 6.51
CA MET A 233 -0.65 8.82 7.31
C MET A 233 -1.52 9.97 6.78
N ALA A 234 -2.54 10.33 7.53
CA ALA A 234 -3.43 11.44 7.23
C ALA A 234 -2.80 12.73 7.79
N MET A 235 -2.35 13.59 6.88
CA MET A 235 -1.68 14.85 7.19
C MET A 235 -2.73 15.94 7.33
N VAL A 236 -2.96 16.42 8.54
CA VAL A 236 -3.96 17.45 8.80
C VAL A 236 -3.50 18.78 8.19
N THR A 237 -4.32 19.33 7.30
CA THR A 237 -4.03 20.61 6.62
C THR A 237 -4.87 21.76 7.13
N ASP A 238 -6.08 21.49 7.64
CA ASP A 238 -7.08 22.48 8.05
C ASP A 238 -8.09 21.85 9.02
N TYR A 239 -9.04 22.65 9.52
CA TYR A 239 -10.15 22.20 10.36
C TYR A 239 -11.44 21.96 9.57
N ASP A 240 -11.34 21.59 8.29
CA ASP A 240 -12.49 21.53 7.41
C ASP A 240 -13.28 22.87 7.45
N CYS A 241 -14.58 22.89 7.19
CA CYS A 241 -15.34 24.14 7.19
C CYS A 241 -16.24 24.36 8.43
N TRP A 242 -16.10 23.50 9.48
CA TRP A 242 -16.88 23.65 10.71
C TRP A 242 -16.35 24.72 11.64
N LYS A 243 -15.07 25.05 11.57
CA LYS A 243 -14.45 26.06 12.44
C LYS A 243 -14.60 27.43 11.79
N VAL A 244 -15.70 28.09 12.11
CA VAL A 244 -16.11 29.35 11.46
C VAL A 244 -15.19 30.53 11.72
N ASP A 245 -14.38 30.49 12.79
CA ASP A 245 -13.43 31.54 13.18
C ASP A 245 -12.11 31.47 12.38
N GLU A 246 -11.94 30.49 11.54
CA GLU A 246 -10.77 30.35 10.67
C GLU A 246 -11.11 30.63 9.20
N ALA A 247 -10.09 30.96 8.42
CA ALA A 247 -10.24 31.16 6.99
C ALA A 247 -10.83 29.93 6.31
N HIS A 248 -11.66 30.13 5.30
CA HIS A 248 -12.20 29.04 4.51
C HIS A 248 -11.09 28.13 3.97
N VAL A 249 -11.37 26.83 3.90
CA VAL A 249 -10.45 25.85 3.30
C VAL A 249 -10.20 26.23 1.84
N THR A 250 -8.96 26.58 1.52
CA THR A 250 -8.54 26.88 0.16
C THR A 250 -7.44 25.91 -0.26
N VAL A 251 -7.27 25.74 -1.57
CA VAL A 251 -6.21 24.90 -2.13
C VAL A 251 -4.83 25.37 -1.68
N GLU A 252 -4.62 26.69 -1.61
CA GLU A 252 -3.37 27.31 -1.18
C GLU A 252 -3.03 26.95 0.28
N LEU A 253 -4.02 27.02 1.19
CA LEU A 253 -3.85 26.65 2.60
C LEU A 253 -3.49 25.17 2.74
N VAL A 254 -4.22 24.30 2.03
CA VAL A 254 -3.98 22.85 2.02
C VAL A 254 -2.55 22.55 1.55
N VAL A 255 -2.12 23.12 0.41
CA VAL A 255 -0.79 22.93 -0.16
C VAL A 255 0.30 23.48 0.76
N ALA A 256 0.11 24.67 1.34
CA ALA A 256 1.08 25.27 2.25
C ALA A 256 1.33 24.39 3.49
N ASN A 257 0.27 23.90 4.13
CA ASN A 257 0.39 23.02 5.31
C ASN A 257 0.88 21.61 4.96
N LEU A 258 0.50 21.07 3.81
CA LEU A 258 1.04 19.81 3.32
C LEU A 258 2.57 19.91 3.10
N ASN A 259 3.05 21.00 2.51
CA ASN A 259 4.49 21.22 2.29
C ASN A 259 5.26 21.36 3.61
N LYS A 260 4.71 22.03 4.64
CA LYS A 260 5.31 22.11 5.98
C LYS A 260 5.51 20.73 6.59
N ASN A 261 4.57 19.80 6.37
CA ASN A 261 4.62 18.45 6.89
C ASN A 261 5.40 17.45 6.02
N ALA A 262 5.70 17.80 4.78
CA ALA A 262 6.32 16.88 3.83
C ALA A 262 7.67 16.34 4.33
N ALA A 263 8.49 17.17 4.97
CA ALA A 263 9.78 16.74 5.53
C ALA A 263 9.60 15.68 6.63
N MET A 264 8.64 15.88 7.54
CA MET A 264 8.33 14.91 8.59
C MET A 264 7.77 13.61 8.00
N ALA A 265 6.86 13.68 7.03
CA ALA A 265 6.32 12.51 6.35
C ALA A 265 7.43 11.69 5.67
N LYS A 266 8.35 12.34 4.96
CA LYS A 266 9.53 11.69 4.35
C LYS A 266 10.41 11.00 5.38
N ALA A 267 10.69 11.67 6.50
CA ALA A 267 11.49 11.11 7.58
C ALA A 267 10.83 9.88 8.20
N ILE A 268 9.52 9.93 8.45
CA ILE A 268 8.75 8.78 8.98
C ILE A 268 8.81 7.62 8.00
N VAL A 269 8.52 7.85 6.71
CA VAL A 269 8.58 6.80 5.68
C VAL A 269 9.96 6.16 5.63
N SER A 270 11.03 6.95 5.52
CA SER A 270 12.41 6.45 5.45
C SER A 270 12.81 5.63 6.68
N LYS A 271 12.40 6.04 7.88
CA LYS A 271 12.73 5.36 9.13
C LYS A 271 11.82 4.17 9.44
N ALA A 272 10.61 4.13 8.89
CA ALA A 272 9.68 3.01 9.03
C ALA A 272 10.05 1.82 8.12
N ILE A 273 10.51 2.09 6.90
CA ILE A 273 10.82 1.07 5.88
C ILE A 273 11.72 -0.07 6.41
N PRO A 274 12.84 0.18 7.12
CA PRO A 274 13.69 -0.90 7.64
C PRO A 274 13.02 -1.77 8.71
N GLN A 275 11.96 -1.28 9.35
CA GLN A 275 11.22 -1.99 10.42
C GLN A 275 10.14 -2.92 9.86
N ILE A 276 9.80 -2.80 8.57
CA ILE A 276 8.82 -3.67 7.91
C ILE A 276 9.48 -5.01 7.61
N PRO A 277 8.84 -6.16 7.95
CA PRO A 277 9.38 -7.48 7.65
C PRO A 277 9.83 -7.64 6.18
N GLN A 278 10.76 -8.54 5.93
CA GLN A 278 11.16 -8.84 4.55
C GLN A 278 10.13 -9.69 3.82
N GLU A 279 9.44 -10.56 4.57
CA GLU A 279 8.40 -11.45 4.04
C GLU A 279 7.02 -11.03 4.55
N PRO A 280 5.97 -11.12 3.70
CA PRO A 280 4.60 -10.85 4.11
C PRO A 280 4.11 -11.94 5.07
N CYS A 281 3.87 -11.57 6.34
CA CYS A 281 3.53 -12.49 7.40
C CYS A 281 2.31 -12.06 8.23
N TRP A 282 1.63 -10.98 7.85
CA TRP A 282 0.49 -10.45 8.59
C TRP A 282 -0.85 -10.94 8.03
N PRO A 283 -1.94 -10.93 8.82
CA PRO A 283 -3.24 -11.45 8.37
C PRO A 283 -3.77 -10.83 7.09
N CYS A 284 -3.47 -9.55 6.84
CA CYS A 284 -3.88 -8.86 5.62
C CYS A 284 -3.28 -9.46 4.34
N HIS A 285 -2.17 -10.21 4.44
CA HIS A 285 -1.54 -10.91 3.29
C HIS A 285 -2.21 -12.23 2.93
N ASP A 286 -3.30 -12.59 3.62
CA ASP A 286 -4.03 -13.84 3.44
C ASP A 286 -5.56 -13.59 3.43
N ALA A 287 -5.92 -12.36 3.07
CA ALA A 287 -7.30 -11.87 3.13
C ALA A 287 -8.25 -12.63 2.19
N LEU A 288 -7.75 -13.23 1.12
CA LEU A 288 -8.56 -13.98 0.15
C LEU A 288 -8.74 -15.45 0.49
N ARG A 289 -8.02 -16.01 1.48
CA ARG A 289 -8.04 -17.46 1.78
C ARG A 289 -9.43 -18.05 1.84
N ASN A 290 -10.38 -17.34 2.47
CA ASN A 290 -11.75 -17.77 2.65
C ASN A 290 -12.76 -16.74 2.11
N ALA A 291 -12.32 -15.79 1.28
CA ALA A 291 -13.16 -14.69 0.83
C ALA A 291 -13.87 -14.98 -0.51
N ILE A 292 -13.32 -15.89 -1.32
CA ILE A 292 -13.85 -16.17 -2.66
C ILE A 292 -14.98 -17.17 -2.55
N MET A 293 -16.21 -16.75 -2.87
CA MET A 293 -17.42 -17.54 -2.77
C MET A 293 -17.68 -18.43 -3.99
N THR A 294 -17.23 -17.98 -5.17
CA THR A 294 -17.43 -18.73 -6.40
C THR A 294 -16.56 -19.99 -6.41
N GLU A 295 -17.16 -21.16 -6.67
CA GLU A 295 -16.41 -22.39 -6.83
C GLU A 295 -15.35 -22.26 -7.93
N ARG A 296 -14.14 -22.75 -7.68
CA ARG A 296 -12.99 -22.61 -8.58
C ARG A 296 -13.24 -23.13 -10.00
N ARG A 297 -14.00 -24.24 -10.15
CA ARG A 297 -14.37 -24.81 -11.47
C ARG A 297 -15.22 -23.88 -12.33
N LEU A 298 -15.91 -22.89 -11.71
CA LEU A 298 -16.79 -21.92 -12.38
C LEU A 298 -16.05 -20.63 -12.74
N TRP A 299 -14.77 -20.46 -12.38
CA TRP A 299 -14.05 -19.24 -12.64
C TRP A 299 -13.84 -19.01 -14.14
N PRO A 300 -14.32 -17.89 -14.72
CA PRO A 300 -14.13 -17.62 -16.12
C PRO A 300 -12.65 -17.36 -16.44
N LYS A 301 -12.11 -18.01 -17.46
CA LYS A 301 -10.69 -17.85 -17.87
C LYS A 301 -10.29 -16.38 -18.07
N LYS A 302 -11.18 -15.57 -18.68
CA LYS A 302 -10.94 -14.14 -18.90
C LYS A 302 -10.80 -13.36 -17.58
N THR A 303 -11.64 -13.67 -16.58
CA THR A 303 -11.59 -13.03 -15.27
C THR A 303 -10.33 -13.44 -14.50
N ILE A 304 -9.94 -14.73 -14.58
CA ILE A 304 -8.66 -15.20 -14.00
C ILE A 304 -7.48 -14.42 -14.58
N GLN A 305 -7.43 -14.24 -15.90
CA GLN A 305 -6.37 -13.47 -16.56
C GLN A 305 -6.39 -12.01 -16.15
N GLN A 306 -7.59 -11.42 -16.01
CA GLN A 306 -7.74 -10.03 -15.60
C GLN A 306 -7.27 -9.81 -14.15
N LEU A 307 -7.64 -10.68 -13.22
CA LEU A 307 -7.19 -10.60 -11.84
C LEU A 307 -5.67 -10.79 -11.71
N GLY A 308 -5.08 -11.65 -12.55
CA GLY A 308 -3.61 -11.79 -12.66
C GLY A 308 -2.95 -12.07 -11.30
N PRO A 309 -2.02 -11.20 -10.86
CA PRO A 309 -1.22 -11.43 -9.67
C PRO A 309 -2.03 -11.44 -8.36
N ILE A 310 -3.30 -11.02 -8.39
CA ILE A 310 -4.18 -11.09 -7.22
C ILE A 310 -4.56 -12.54 -6.90
N LEU A 311 -4.74 -13.38 -7.93
CA LEU A 311 -5.13 -14.79 -7.77
C LEU A 311 -3.96 -15.78 -7.83
N ASP A 312 -2.72 -15.35 -7.97
CA ASP A 312 -1.58 -16.27 -8.17
C ASP A 312 -1.45 -17.32 -7.06
N LYS A 313 -1.79 -16.97 -5.83
CA LYS A 313 -1.82 -17.88 -4.68
C LYS A 313 -2.95 -18.94 -4.73
N TYR A 314 -3.98 -18.72 -5.54
CA TYR A 314 -5.26 -19.45 -5.50
C TYR A 314 -5.57 -20.22 -6.79
N ARG A 315 -4.64 -20.23 -7.74
CA ARG A 315 -4.77 -20.94 -9.04
C ARG A 315 -4.48 -22.42 -8.96
#